data_3b2e353ba15db798c347ec15e1612d6e
#
_entry.id   3b2e353ba15db798c347ec15e1612d6e
#
_cell.length_a   1.000
_cell.length_b   1.000
_cell.length_c   1.000
_cell.angle_alpha   90.00
_cell.angle_beta   90.00
_cell.angle_gamma   90.00
#
_symmetry.space_group_name_H-M   'P 1'
#
loop_
_entity.id
_entity.type
_entity.pdbx_description
1 polymer ?
#
loop_
_entity_poly.entity_id
_entity_poly.type
_entity_poly.pdbx_seq_one_letter_code
_entity_poly.pdbx_strand_id
1 'polypeptide(L)'
;MADTTPEEAPETKAPETTEIPAEPTDDIVTTQHTLTVKRKKLAYTAKAGRIVLRKEIVKDGKSEGFKAKAEVFITSYTLDDADPGTRPVTFAFNGGPGSSSIWLHLGLLGPRRVLSGDVDDLVPPPYGLADNPETLLAHSDLVFIDPVSTG
;
A
#
# COMPACT_ATOMS: atom_id res chain seq x y z
N MET A 1 -3.29 -68.99 -23.02
CA MET A 1 -3.34 -67.54 -23.22
C MET A 1 -2.87 -66.89 -21.91
N ALA A 2 -1.63 -66.38 -21.90
CA ALA A 2 -1.01 -65.77 -20.71
C ALA A 2 -1.36 -64.29 -20.74
N ASP A 3 -1.98 -63.87 -19.65
CA ASP A 3 -2.29 -62.46 -19.38
C ASP A 3 -1.04 -61.81 -18.81
N THR A 4 -0.48 -60.85 -19.53
CA THR A 4 0.73 -60.09 -19.13
C THR A 4 0.30 -58.67 -18.76
N THR A 5 0.11 -58.43 -17.46
CA THR A 5 -0.07 -57.10 -16.91
C THR A 5 1.25 -56.33 -16.96
N PRO A 6 1.33 -55.07 -17.44
CA PRO A 6 2.53 -54.28 -17.42
C PRO A 6 2.81 -53.79 -15.99
N GLU A 7 4.01 -54.03 -15.51
CA GLU A 7 4.59 -53.57 -14.27
C GLU A 7 4.84 -52.04 -14.36
N GLU A 8 4.19 -51.30 -13.48
CA GLU A 8 4.28 -49.85 -13.38
C GLU A 8 5.61 -49.48 -12.69
N ALA A 9 6.49 -48.73 -13.38
CA ALA A 9 7.76 -48.29 -12.87
C ALA A 9 7.58 -47.25 -11.74
N PRO A 10 8.43 -47.22 -10.70
CA PRO A 10 8.29 -46.28 -9.60
C PRO A 10 8.66 -44.85 -10.05
N GLU A 11 7.74 -43.91 -9.93
CA GLU A 11 7.98 -42.49 -10.10
C GLU A 11 8.96 -42.00 -9.05
N THR A 12 10.14 -41.62 -9.50
CA THR A 12 11.15 -40.97 -8.68
C THR A 12 10.72 -39.51 -8.42
N LYS A 13 10.13 -39.24 -7.26
CA LYS A 13 9.93 -37.85 -6.78
C LYS A 13 11.26 -37.13 -6.68
N ALA A 14 11.41 -36.06 -7.48
CA ALA A 14 12.50 -35.10 -7.31
C ALA A 14 12.44 -34.47 -5.92
N PRO A 15 13.59 -34.15 -5.27
CA PRO A 15 13.60 -33.51 -3.96
C PRO A 15 13.01 -32.11 -4.10
N GLU A 16 11.94 -31.82 -3.35
CA GLU A 16 11.43 -30.47 -3.15
C GLU A 16 12.51 -29.67 -2.44
N THR A 17 13.16 -28.79 -3.17
CA THR A 17 14.04 -27.77 -2.58
C THR A 17 13.14 -26.80 -1.82
N THR A 18 13.04 -26.95 -0.52
CA THR A 18 12.37 -26.00 0.36
C THR A 18 13.21 -24.72 0.41
N GLU A 19 12.99 -23.81 -0.53
CA GLU A 19 13.53 -22.46 -0.44
C GLU A 19 12.94 -21.83 0.83
N ILE A 20 13.80 -21.50 1.80
CA ILE A 20 13.40 -20.72 2.97
C ILE A 20 13.02 -19.34 2.43
N PRO A 21 11.75 -18.90 2.56
CA PRO A 21 11.35 -17.59 2.07
C PRO A 21 12.23 -16.50 2.69
N ALA A 22 12.77 -15.63 1.86
CA ALA A 22 13.55 -14.49 2.34
C ALA A 22 12.70 -13.65 3.31
N GLU A 23 13.31 -13.16 4.38
CA GLU A 23 12.60 -12.32 5.35
C GLU A 23 12.09 -11.06 4.65
N PRO A 24 10.80 -10.68 4.82
CA PRO A 24 10.22 -9.54 4.12
C PRO A 24 10.91 -8.24 4.55
N THR A 25 11.13 -7.35 3.57
CA THR A 25 11.70 -6.02 3.75
C THR A 25 10.73 -4.96 3.28
N ASP A 26 10.92 -3.73 3.74
CA ASP A 26 10.16 -2.60 3.25
C ASP A 26 10.38 -2.42 1.74
N ASP A 27 9.30 -2.15 1.02
CA ASP A 27 9.30 -1.97 -0.44
C ASP A 27 8.52 -0.69 -0.77
N ILE A 28 9.24 0.43 -0.89
CA ILE A 28 8.68 1.77 -1.07
C ILE A 28 9.18 2.39 -2.37
N VAL A 29 8.26 2.77 -3.23
CA VAL A 29 8.52 3.58 -4.43
C VAL A 29 8.30 5.05 -4.11
N THR A 30 9.23 5.90 -4.57
CA THR A 30 9.16 7.36 -4.38
C THR A 30 9.07 8.06 -5.74
N THR A 31 8.14 9.00 -5.87
CA THR A 31 7.94 9.81 -7.08
C THR A 31 7.70 11.28 -6.71
N GLN A 32 8.02 12.19 -7.65
CA GLN A 32 7.81 13.64 -7.47
C GLN A 32 6.74 14.14 -8.42
N HIS A 33 5.90 15.03 -7.93
CA HIS A 33 4.74 15.54 -8.64
C HIS A 33 4.51 17.03 -8.40
N THR A 34 3.65 17.62 -9.21
CA THR A 34 3.14 18.97 -8.99
C THR A 34 1.64 19.01 -9.19
N LEU A 35 0.98 19.86 -8.41
CA LEU A 35 -0.45 20.09 -8.45
C LEU A 35 -0.72 21.59 -8.36
N THR A 36 -1.76 22.08 -9.00
CA THR A 36 -2.19 23.47 -8.87
C THR A 36 -3.50 23.56 -8.10
N VAL A 37 -3.45 24.18 -6.92
CA VAL A 37 -4.61 24.41 -6.05
C VAL A 37 -4.81 25.91 -5.88
N LYS A 38 -6.00 26.42 -6.24
CA LYS A 38 -6.35 27.86 -6.11
C LYS A 38 -5.27 28.81 -6.65
N ARG A 39 -4.70 28.52 -7.83
CA ARG A 39 -3.61 29.24 -8.51
C ARG A 39 -2.23 29.10 -7.85
N LYS A 40 -2.09 28.34 -6.76
CA LYS A 40 -0.81 28.03 -6.13
C LYS A 40 -0.31 26.68 -6.63
N LYS A 41 0.93 26.63 -7.11
CA LYS A 41 1.60 25.38 -7.49
C LYS A 41 2.15 24.73 -6.23
N LEU A 42 1.83 23.48 -6.02
CA LEU A 42 2.33 22.64 -4.94
C LEU A 42 3.23 21.57 -5.55
N ALA A 43 4.52 21.60 -5.23
CA ALA A 43 5.44 20.49 -5.49
C ALA A 43 5.38 19.51 -4.33
N TYR A 44 5.30 18.22 -4.59
CA TYR A 44 5.20 17.23 -3.55
C TYR A 44 5.84 15.91 -3.93
N THR A 45 6.33 15.20 -2.93
CA THR A 45 6.86 13.85 -3.02
C THR A 45 5.79 12.85 -2.59
N ALA A 46 5.55 11.85 -3.44
CA ALA A 46 4.69 10.71 -3.14
C ALA A 46 5.54 9.48 -2.86
N LYS A 47 5.18 8.73 -1.81
CA LYS A 47 5.75 7.42 -1.49
C LYS A 47 4.62 6.42 -1.36
N ALA A 48 4.75 5.27 -2.03
CA ALA A 48 3.77 4.20 -1.96
C ALA A 48 4.47 2.85 -1.85
N GLY A 49 3.95 1.96 -1.01
CA GLY A 49 4.50 0.64 -0.87
C GLY A 49 4.22 -0.01 0.48
N ARG A 50 4.95 -1.09 0.76
CA ARG A 50 4.77 -1.91 1.96
C ARG A 50 5.79 -1.58 3.02
N ILE A 51 5.32 -1.49 4.26
CA ILE A 51 6.15 -1.40 5.47
C ILE A 51 5.97 -2.67 6.28
N VAL A 52 7.07 -3.25 6.69
CA VAL A 52 7.09 -4.48 7.49
C VAL A 52 7.03 -4.13 8.97
N LEU A 53 5.98 -4.55 9.63
CA LEU A 53 5.84 -4.45 11.07
C LEU A 53 6.59 -5.59 11.75
N ARG A 54 7.54 -5.23 12.63
CA ARG A 54 8.39 -6.18 13.33
C ARG A 54 8.10 -6.18 14.82
N LYS A 55 8.19 -7.34 15.42
CA LYS A 55 8.07 -7.52 16.88
C LYS A 55 9.38 -8.05 17.45
N GLU A 56 9.80 -7.49 18.56
CA GLU A 56 10.91 -8.02 19.33
C GLU A 56 10.60 -9.42 19.85
N ILE A 57 11.55 -10.32 19.71
CA ILE A 57 11.51 -11.66 20.25
C ILE A 57 12.36 -11.69 21.51
N VAL A 58 11.73 -11.98 22.62
CA VAL A 58 12.40 -12.14 23.93
C VAL A 58 12.35 -13.60 24.34
N LYS A 59 13.51 -14.20 24.64
CA LYS A 59 13.63 -15.55 25.18
C LYS A 59 14.50 -15.51 26.44
N ASP A 60 14.04 -16.12 27.50
CA ASP A 60 14.71 -16.16 28.79
C ASP A 60 15.17 -14.77 29.29
N GLY A 61 14.36 -13.73 29.05
CA GLY A 61 14.64 -12.35 29.43
C GLY A 61 15.67 -11.63 28.57
N LYS A 62 16.14 -12.24 27.48
CA LYS A 62 17.10 -11.64 26.54
C LYS A 62 16.44 -11.41 25.17
N SER A 63 16.77 -10.28 24.55
CA SER A 63 16.33 -9.99 23.18
C SER A 63 17.06 -10.90 22.18
N GLU A 64 16.31 -11.58 21.32
CA GLU A 64 16.82 -12.34 20.17
C GLU A 64 16.64 -11.58 18.84
N GLY A 65 16.41 -10.26 18.92
CA GLY A 65 16.18 -9.41 17.76
C GLY A 65 14.71 -9.26 17.37
N PHE A 66 14.46 -8.82 16.15
CA PHE A 66 13.13 -8.50 15.64
C PHE A 66 12.72 -9.45 14.52
N LYS A 67 11.47 -9.93 14.54
CA LYS A 67 10.89 -10.74 13.46
C LYS A 67 9.71 -10.03 12.82
N ALA A 68 9.61 -10.14 11.49
CA ALA A 68 8.44 -9.68 10.75
C ALA A 68 7.16 -10.35 11.26
N LYS A 69 6.10 -9.57 11.44
CA LYS A 69 4.79 -10.05 11.92
C LYS A 69 3.64 -9.73 11.00
N ALA A 70 3.73 -8.60 10.29
CA ALA A 70 2.72 -8.16 9.36
C ALA A 70 3.33 -7.18 8.36
N GLU A 71 2.62 -6.93 7.28
CA GLU A 71 2.90 -5.86 6.34
C GLU A 71 1.66 -4.95 6.26
N VAL A 72 1.89 -3.66 6.12
CA VAL A 72 0.86 -2.67 5.82
C VAL A 72 1.24 -1.93 4.55
N PHE A 73 0.27 -1.65 3.70
CA PHE A 73 0.48 -0.78 2.54
C PHE A 73 0.23 0.67 2.96
N ILE A 74 1.11 1.56 2.53
CA ILE A 74 0.94 2.99 2.75
C ILE A 74 1.05 3.76 1.43
N THR A 75 0.34 4.89 1.37
CA THR A 75 0.60 5.96 0.40
C THR A 75 0.74 7.26 1.15
N SER A 76 1.86 7.94 1.00
CA SER A 76 2.11 9.23 1.67
C SER A 76 2.43 10.33 0.67
N TYR A 77 2.06 11.56 1.03
CA TYR A 77 2.30 12.78 0.27
C TYR A 77 2.89 13.83 1.18
N THR A 78 4.07 14.32 0.83
CA THR A 78 4.80 15.34 1.59
C THR A 78 5.01 16.56 0.70
N LEU A 79 4.66 17.74 1.17
CA LEU A 79 4.88 19.00 0.44
C LEU A 79 6.37 19.35 0.48
N ASP A 80 7.01 19.51 -0.70
CA ASP A 80 8.47 19.62 -0.80
C ASP A 80 9.03 20.90 -0.18
N ASP A 81 8.36 22.05 -0.34
CA ASP A 81 8.82 23.36 0.12
C ASP A 81 8.28 23.75 1.50
N ALA A 82 7.84 22.79 2.30
CA ALA A 82 7.31 23.02 3.64
C ALA A 82 8.30 22.64 4.74
N ASP A 83 8.26 23.36 5.85
CA ASP A 83 9.04 23.01 7.04
C ASP A 83 8.42 21.80 7.75
N PRO A 84 9.07 20.62 7.75
CA PRO A 84 8.53 19.42 8.36
C PRO A 84 8.38 19.52 9.89
N GLY A 85 9.08 20.48 10.54
CA GLY A 85 9.00 20.68 11.98
C GLY A 85 7.71 21.37 12.44
N THR A 86 7.02 22.05 11.53
CA THR A 86 5.81 22.82 11.84
C THR A 86 4.58 22.37 11.06
N ARG A 87 4.77 21.60 10.00
CA ARG A 87 3.69 21.14 9.14
C ARG A 87 2.95 19.95 9.79
N PRO A 88 1.61 19.99 9.90
CA PRO A 88 0.85 18.86 10.42
C PRO A 88 0.91 17.65 9.47
N VAL A 89 0.72 16.46 10.04
CA VAL A 89 0.55 15.20 9.31
C VAL A 89 -0.82 14.63 9.62
N THR A 90 -1.55 14.27 8.57
CA THR A 90 -2.86 13.60 8.67
C THR A 90 -2.72 12.14 8.31
N PHE A 91 -3.02 11.26 9.26
CA PHE A 91 -3.15 9.83 9.02
C PHE A 91 -4.62 9.51 8.70
N ALA A 92 -4.85 8.87 7.56
CA ALA A 92 -6.18 8.51 7.09
C ALA A 92 -6.26 7.00 6.82
N PHE A 93 -7.25 6.36 7.39
CA PHE A 93 -7.54 4.94 7.18
C PHE A 93 -9.04 4.71 7.25
N ASN A 94 -9.52 3.81 6.39
CA ASN A 94 -10.95 3.49 6.35
C ASN A 94 -11.32 2.53 7.49
N GLY A 95 -12.55 2.65 7.97
CA GLY A 95 -13.11 1.75 8.96
C GLY A 95 -13.92 0.60 8.33
N GLY A 96 -14.63 -0.18 9.19
CA GLY A 96 -15.47 -1.30 8.78
C GLY A 96 -14.60 -2.46 8.28
N PRO A 97 -14.23 -3.44 9.10
CA PRO A 97 -13.06 -4.28 8.87
C PRO A 97 -12.95 -4.77 7.42
N GLY A 98 -11.73 -4.67 6.85
CA GLY A 98 -11.44 -5.10 5.49
C GLY A 98 -11.54 -4.03 4.40
N SER A 99 -11.83 -2.77 4.73
CA SER A 99 -11.91 -1.69 3.75
C SER A 99 -10.57 -0.99 3.58
N SER A 100 -10.07 -0.90 2.33
CA SER A 100 -8.86 -0.14 2.04
C SER A 100 -9.11 1.36 2.09
N SER A 101 -8.05 2.16 2.27
CA SER A 101 -8.13 3.62 2.37
C SER A 101 -8.37 4.33 1.03
N ILE A 102 -8.60 3.59 -0.04
CA ILE A 102 -8.77 4.12 -1.39
C ILE A 102 -9.90 5.15 -1.49
N TRP A 103 -10.98 4.97 -0.73
CA TRP A 103 -12.11 5.90 -0.70
C TRP A 103 -11.72 7.27 -0.16
N LEU A 104 -10.91 7.31 0.89
CA LEU A 104 -10.37 8.55 1.43
C LEU A 104 -9.25 9.10 0.55
N HIS A 105 -8.41 8.22 0.01
CA HIS A 105 -7.26 8.57 -0.80
C HIS A 105 -7.68 9.19 -2.15
N LEU A 106 -8.29 8.39 -3.03
CA LEU A 106 -8.66 8.80 -4.39
C LEU A 106 -10.08 9.36 -4.51
N GLY A 107 -10.87 9.24 -3.46
CA GLY A 107 -12.25 9.79 -3.44
C GLY A 107 -12.34 11.18 -2.82
N LEU A 108 -11.44 11.55 -1.87
CA LEU A 108 -11.66 12.76 -1.07
C LEU A 108 -10.40 13.59 -0.81
N LEU A 109 -9.40 13.05 -0.11
CA LEU A 109 -8.34 13.84 0.54
C LEU A 109 -7.06 13.96 -0.29
N GLY A 110 -6.76 12.98 -1.14
CA GLY A 110 -5.53 12.88 -1.89
C GLY A 110 -5.36 13.99 -2.93
N PRO A 111 -4.13 14.16 -3.48
CA PRO A 111 -3.85 15.17 -4.50
C PRO A 111 -4.51 14.86 -5.86
N ARG A 112 -4.88 13.63 -6.09
CA ARG A 112 -5.62 13.16 -7.26
C ARG A 112 -6.94 12.51 -6.83
N ARG A 113 -7.97 12.62 -7.67
CA ARG A 113 -9.26 11.98 -7.43
C ARG A 113 -9.78 11.25 -8.67
N VAL A 114 -10.56 10.22 -8.44
CA VAL A 114 -11.28 9.51 -9.50
C VAL A 114 -12.42 10.40 -10.00
N LEU A 115 -12.60 10.45 -11.32
CA LEU A 115 -13.74 11.09 -11.96
C LEU A 115 -14.90 10.08 -12.02
N SER A 116 -15.79 10.14 -11.04
CA SER A 116 -16.94 9.22 -10.92
C SER A 116 -18.27 9.81 -11.41
N GLY A 117 -18.25 11.04 -11.92
CA GLY A 117 -19.48 11.78 -12.24
C GLY A 117 -20.23 12.29 -10.99
N ASP A 118 -21.37 12.94 -11.22
CA ASP A 118 -22.30 13.31 -10.16
C ASP A 118 -23.20 12.13 -9.76
N VAL A 119 -23.98 12.30 -8.69
CA VAL A 119 -24.81 11.24 -8.07
C VAL A 119 -25.76 10.57 -9.08
N ASP A 120 -26.23 11.32 -10.08
CA ASP A 120 -27.16 10.84 -11.09
C ASP A 120 -26.47 10.51 -12.45
N ASP A 121 -25.16 10.73 -12.56
CA ASP A 121 -24.39 10.47 -13.77
C ASP A 121 -23.59 9.17 -13.66
N LEU A 122 -24.10 8.09 -14.25
CA LEU A 122 -23.33 6.87 -14.44
C LEU A 122 -22.32 7.08 -15.57
N VAL A 123 -21.12 7.56 -15.23
CA VAL A 123 -20.04 7.69 -16.20
C VAL A 123 -19.55 6.30 -16.59
N PRO A 124 -19.54 5.94 -17.90
CA PRO A 124 -19.04 4.63 -18.31
C PRO A 124 -17.51 4.55 -18.14
N PRO A 125 -16.92 3.38 -17.89
CA PRO A 125 -15.49 3.19 -17.90
C PRO A 125 -14.87 3.45 -19.28
N PRO A 126 -13.57 3.85 -19.38
CA PRO A 126 -12.61 3.89 -18.28
C PRO A 126 -12.73 5.17 -17.45
N TYR A 127 -12.68 4.99 -16.11
CA TYR A 127 -12.66 6.12 -15.20
C TYR A 127 -11.32 6.83 -15.25
N GLY A 128 -11.34 8.17 -15.30
CA GLY A 128 -10.14 9.00 -15.30
C GLY A 128 -9.70 9.40 -13.88
N LEU A 129 -8.44 9.86 -13.78
CA LEU A 129 -7.92 10.57 -12.61
C LEU A 129 -7.71 12.04 -12.95
N ALA A 130 -8.18 12.93 -12.09
CA ALA A 130 -7.97 14.37 -12.20
C ALA A 130 -7.24 14.91 -10.97
N ASP A 131 -6.68 16.10 -11.11
CA ASP A 131 -6.18 16.86 -9.98
C ASP A 131 -7.32 17.17 -9.01
N ASN A 132 -7.06 17.06 -7.71
CA ASN A 132 -8.06 17.36 -6.70
C ASN A 132 -7.84 18.80 -6.18
N PRO A 133 -8.69 19.78 -6.58
CA PRO A 133 -8.56 21.17 -6.14
C PRO A 133 -8.85 21.37 -4.64
N GLU A 134 -9.51 20.40 -4.01
CA GLU A 134 -9.89 20.41 -2.59
C GLU A 134 -9.00 19.49 -1.73
N THR A 135 -7.85 19.08 -2.28
CA THR A 135 -6.93 18.19 -1.54
C THR A 135 -6.50 18.77 -0.21
N LEU A 136 -6.48 17.92 0.82
CA LEU A 136 -5.98 18.28 2.14
C LEU A 136 -4.45 18.52 2.15
N LEU A 137 -3.73 18.08 1.11
CA LEU A 137 -2.28 18.33 0.96
C LEU A 137 -1.93 19.82 0.98
N ALA A 138 -2.85 20.71 0.63
CA ALA A 138 -2.63 22.15 0.75
C ALA A 138 -2.36 22.61 2.21
N HIS A 139 -2.78 21.84 3.20
CA HIS A 139 -2.76 22.22 4.61
C HIS A 139 -1.99 21.23 5.51
N SER A 140 -1.84 19.99 5.10
CA SER A 140 -1.25 18.91 5.89
C SER A 140 -0.53 17.93 4.97
N ASP A 141 0.56 17.32 5.42
CA ASP A 141 1.06 16.11 4.80
C ASP A 141 0.09 14.96 5.05
N LEU A 142 0.06 13.97 4.14
CA LEU A 142 -0.96 12.92 4.17
C LEU A 142 -0.29 11.55 4.23
N VAL A 143 -0.88 10.67 5.03
CA VAL A 143 -0.51 9.25 5.07
C VAL A 143 -1.78 8.42 5.05
N PHE A 144 -2.01 7.71 3.94
CA PHE A 144 -3.09 6.72 3.82
C PHE A 144 -2.54 5.36 4.19
N ILE A 145 -3.25 4.63 5.03
CA ILE A 145 -2.84 3.33 5.53
C ILE A 145 -3.90 2.31 5.15
N ASP A 146 -3.45 1.23 4.51
CA ASP A 146 -4.24 0.02 4.35
C ASP A 146 -3.81 -0.96 5.44
N PRO A 147 -4.62 -1.13 6.50
CA PRO A 147 -4.31 -2.02 7.60
C PRO A 147 -4.17 -3.47 7.15
N VAL A 148 -3.60 -4.31 8.00
CA VAL A 148 -3.48 -5.76 7.75
C VAL A 148 -4.84 -6.36 7.37
N SER A 149 -4.86 -7.20 6.35
CA SER A 149 -6.08 -7.84 5.79
C SER A 149 -7.05 -6.88 5.10
N THR A 150 -6.56 -5.73 4.60
CA THR A 150 -7.32 -4.82 3.74
C THR A 150 -6.65 -4.73 2.37
N GLY A 151 -7.44 -4.49 1.30
CA GLY A 151 -6.94 -4.32 -0.07
C GLY A 151 -7.08 -5.53 -0.94
#